data_170bf1a2c5286abe8c2019bdb120ed48
#
_entry.id   170bf1a2c5286abe8c2019bdb120ed48
#
_cell.length_a   1.000
_cell.length_b   1.000
_cell.length_c   1.000
_cell.angle_alpha   90.00
_cell.angle_beta   90.00
_cell.angle_gamma   90.00
#
_symmetry.space_group_name_H-M   'P 1'
#
loop_
_entity.id
_entity.type
_entity.pdbx_description
1 polymer ?
#
loop_
_entity_poly.entity_id
_entity_poly.type
_entity_poly.pdbx_seq_one_letter_code
_entity_poly.pdbx_strand_id
1 'polypeptide(L)'
;MPATAETTHDVVVLGGGSGGYACALRAAQLGMSVALVERDLLGGTCLHRGCIPTKALLHAAEVADAARDAGQFGVRATLTGIDMPAVTAYREGIVGRLHKGLQGLVTASRMDYVEGEGRLEDGTTVVVGDRRLVGRHVVLATGSYARTLPGLEIGGRVMTSDEAIGLDHVPDRVVVLGGGVIGVELASAMRSFGAEVTIVEALPRLVAAEEPAVSKALERAFRKRGITVRSGMRFDAVKDDGDAVTVRLDGGDELAADILLVAVGRGPVTDGLGYAEAGVTLEGGFVVTDERCRTSTDGVYAVGDIVPGHQLAHRGFAQGIFVAEDIAGLNPAPVVESTIPRVTYCDPEVASVGLTEEQARAAHGDEVQTVEYNLGGNGKSQILRTAGFVKLVRVKDGPVVGVHMVGSRIGEQVGEAQLVVGWEAHAEDVAGLVHAHPTQNEALGEAHLALAGKPLHAHN
;
A
#
# COMPACT_ATOMS: atom_id res chain seq x y z
N MET A 1 -22.57 -38.94 13.76
CA MET A 1 -21.67 -37.86 13.37
C MET A 1 -20.78 -37.58 14.58
N PRO A 2 -19.46 -37.45 14.47
CA PRO A 2 -18.69 -36.99 15.60
C PRO A 2 -19.23 -35.63 16.05
N ALA A 3 -19.27 -35.39 17.36
CA ALA A 3 -19.71 -34.11 17.90
C ALA A 3 -18.76 -33.00 17.39
N THR A 4 -19.32 -31.98 16.75
CA THR A 4 -18.58 -30.77 16.32
C THR A 4 -17.95 -30.15 17.56
N ALA A 5 -16.63 -29.98 17.57
CA ALA A 5 -15.94 -29.38 18.71
C ALA A 5 -16.26 -27.88 18.76
N GLU A 6 -17.01 -27.47 19.79
CA GLU A 6 -17.37 -26.08 20.03
C GLU A 6 -16.43 -25.48 21.09
N THR A 7 -15.84 -24.31 20.81
CA THR A 7 -15.03 -23.54 21.76
C THR A 7 -15.52 -22.10 21.83
N THR A 8 -15.48 -21.50 23.02
CA THR A 8 -15.97 -20.14 23.27
C THR A 8 -14.82 -19.20 23.56
N HIS A 9 -14.89 -17.98 22.97
CA HIS A 9 -13.89 -16.93 23.09
C HIS A 9 -14.54 -15.57 23.29
N ASP A 10 -13.80 -14.61 23.82
CA ASP A 10 -14.26 -13.21 23.84
C ASP A 10 -14.25 -12.64 22.42
N VAL A 11 -13.22 -12.97 21.63
CA VAL A 11 -13.06 -12.50 20.25
C VAL A 11 -12.65 -13.65 19.32
N VAL A 12 -13.35 -13.79 18.21
CA VAL A 12 -12.95 -14.65 17.10
C VAL A 12 -12.57 -13.78 15.93
N VAL A 13 -11.33 -13.90 15.44
CA VAL A 13 -10.81 -13.13 14.30
C VAL A 13 -10.70 -14.04 13.08
N LEU A 14 -11.37 -13.68 12.00
CA LEU A 14 -11.35 -14.40 10.73
C LEU A 14 -10.43 -13.71 9.72
N GLY A 15 -9.26 -14.28 9.52
CA GLY A 15 -8.16 -13.78 8.69
C GLY A 15 -6.97 -13.29 9.52
N GLY A 16 -5.78 -13.86 9.26
CA GLY A 16 -4.52 -13.57 9.96
C GLY A 16 -3.61 -12.56 9.24
N GLY A 17 -4.18 -11.71 8.35
CA GLY A 17 -3.48 -10.60 7.72
C GLY A 17 -3.28 -9.42 8.67
N SER A 18 -2.81 -8.27 8.14
CA SER A 18 -2.43 -7.07 8.91
C SER A 18 -3.47 -6.64 9.94
N GLY A 19 -4.72 -6.51 9.55
CA GLY A 19 -5.79 -6.10 10.47
C GLY A 19 -6.13 -7.18 11.48
N GLY A 20 -6.19 -8.44 11.03
CA GLY A 20 -6.60 -9.57 11.89
C GLY A 20 -5.58 -9.88 12.98
N TYR A 21 -4.30 -10.08 12.63
CA TYR A 21 -3.33 -10.39 13.66
C TYR A 21 -3.06 -9.21 14.62
N ALA A 22 -3.18 -7.97 14.14
CA ALA A 22 -3.06 -6.80 15.01
C ALA A 22 -4.20 -6.76 16.04
N CYS A 23 -5.44 -7.04 15.60
CA CYS A 23 -6.58 -7.17 16.49
C CYS A 23 -6.39 -8.32 17.49
N ALA A 24 -6.03 -9.51 17.01
CA ALA A 24 -5.86 -10.69 17.85
C ALA A 24 -4.78 -10.50 18.92
N LEU A 25 -3.61 -9.98 18.54
CA LEU A 25 -2.53 -9.71 19.49
C LEU A 25 -2.92 -8.64 20.52
N ARG A 26 -3.58 -7.54 20.06
CA ARG A 26 -4.02 -6.50 20.97
C ARG A 26 -5.10 -6.97 21.92
N ALA A 27 -6.08 -7.73 21.45
CA ALA A 27 -7.12 -8.33 22.29
C ALA A 27 -6.53 -9.27 23.36
N ALA A 28 -5.56 -10.13 22.96
CA ALA A 28 -4.85 -10.99 23.92
C ALA A 28 -4.05 -10.20 24.96
N GLN A 29 -3.39 -9.08 24.58
CA GLN A 29 -2.70 -8.18 25.51
C GLN A 29 -3.65 -7.53 26.54
N LEU A 30 -4.90 -7.31 26.13
CA LEU A 30 -5.96 -6.78 26.98
C LEU A 30 -6.64 -7.85 27.86
N GLY A 31 -6.14 -9.08 27.82
CA GLY A 31 -6.61 -10.21 28.66
C GLY A 31 -7.82 -10.94 28.12
N MET A 32 -8.25 -10.69 26.90
CA MET A 32 -9.35 -11.40 26.26
C MET A 32 -8.90 -12.78 25.76
N SER A 33 -9.81 -13.75 25.79
CA SER A 33 -9.63 -15.04 25.12
C SER A 33 -9.88 -14.87 23.62
N VAL A 34 -8.91 -15.29 22.78
CA VAL A 34 -8.93 -15.03 21.33
C VAL A 34 -8.78 -16.32 20.54
N ALA A 35 -9.60 -16.49 19.50
CA ALA A 35 -9.33 -17.41 18.41
C ALA A 35 -8.95 -16.62 17.15
N LEU A 36 -7.87 -17.02 16.47
CA LEU A 36 -7.41 -16.46 15.22
C LEU A 36 -7.43 -17.53 14.13
N VAL A 37 -8.22 -17.31 13.10
CA VAL A 37 -8.37 -18.23 11.96
C VAL A 37 -7.61 -17.69 10.75
N GLU A 38 -6.76 -18.52 10.15
CA GLU A 38 -6.05 -18.19 8.88
C GLU A 38 -6.03 -19.41 7.96
N ARG A 39 -6.40 -19.20 6.69
CA ARG A 39 -6.48 -20.28 5.70
C ARG A 39 -5.15 -20.59 4.99
N ASP A 40 -4.21 -19.64 5.03
CA ASP A 40 -2.93 -19.73 4.31
C ASP A 40 -1.78 -19.43 5.30
N LEU A 41 -1.05 -18.37 5.10
CA LEU A 41 0.09 -18.01 5.93
C LEU A 41 -0.22 -16.80 6.82
N LEU A 42 0.06 -16.94 8.11
CA LEU A 42 -0.04 -15.86 9.08
C LEU A 42 0.80 -14.65 8.64
N GLY A 43 0.21 -13.46 8.63
CA GLY A 43 0.79 -12.22 8.09
C GLY A 43 0.15 -11.77 6.78
N GLY A 44 -0.56 -12.67 6.08
CA GLY A 44 -1.38 -12.40 4.91
C GLY A 44 -0.62 -11.81 3.73
N THR A 45 -1.34 -11.13 2.85
CA THR A 45 -0.82 -10.57 1.59
C THR A 45 0.40 -9.66 1.80
N CYS A 46 0.34 -8.74 2.75
CA CYS A 46 1.43 -7.76 2.97
C CYS A 46 2.78 -8.45 3.24
N LEU A 47 2.80 -9.45 4.10
CA LEU A 47 4.03 -10.15 4.47
C LEU A 47 4.54 -11.08 3.37
N HIS A 48 3.65 -11.79 2.67
CA HIS A 48 4.04 -12.90 1.80
C HIS A 48 4.02 -12.59 0.31
N ARG A 49 3.09 -11.72 -0.16
CA ARG A 49 2.82 -11.47 -1.59
C ARG A 49 2.70 -9.98 -1.96
N GLY A 50 2.92 -9.06 -1.00
CA GLY A 50 2.70 -7.62 -1.19
C GLY A 50 3.86 -6.78 -0.73
N CYS A 51 3.65 -6.04 0.37
CA CYS A 51 4.55 -4.99 0.85
C CYS A 51 6.00 -5.46 1.02
N ILE A 52 6.22 -6.49 1.83
CA ILE A 52 7.57 -6.92 2.21
C ILE A 52 8.35 -7.46 1.01
N PRO A 53 7.84 -8.44 0.24
CA PRO A 53 8.58 -8.94 -0.92
C PRO A 53 8.81 -7.89 -2.00
N THR A 54 7.83 -7.00 -2.25
CA THR A 54 7.98 -5.93 -3.25
C THR A 54 9.04 -4.91 -2.81
N LYS A 55 9.06 -4.50 -1.53
CA LYS A 55 10.05 -3.55 -1.03
C LYS A 55 11.46 -4.16 -1.00
N ALA A 56 11.58 -5.47 -0.77
CA ALA A 56 12.86 -6.18 -0.93
C ALA A 56 13.35 -6.15 -2.39
N LEU A 57 12.46 -6.35 -3.37
CA LEU A 57 12.79 -6.21 -4.80
C LEU A 57 13.21 -4.76 -5.14
N LEU A 58 12.46 -3.78 -4.68
CA LEU A 58 12.77 -2.36 -4.91
C LEU A 58 14.11 -1.96 -4.30
N HIS A 59 14.46 -2.49 -3.12
CA HIS A 59 15.79 -2.25 -2.54
C HIS A 59 16.91 -2.92 -3.35
N ALA A 60 16.71 -4.13 -3.85
CA ALA A 60 17.68 -4.76 -4.77
C ALA A 60 17.82 -3.95 -6.07
N ALA A 61 16.73 -3.37 -6.56
CA ALA A 61 16.71 -2.47 -7.71
C ALA A 61 17.47 -1.16 -7.45
N GLU A 62 17.32 -0.57 -6.26
CA GLU A 62 18.10 0.60 -5.82
C GLU A 62 19.61 0.29 -5.81
N VAL A 63 20.01 -0.88 -5.31
CA VAL A 63 21.43 -1.32 -5.32
C VAL A 63 21.95 -1.46 -6.76
N ALA A 64 21.14 -2.00 -7.68
CA ALA A 64 21.50 -2.10 -9.09
C ALA A 64 21.70 -0.73 -9.74
N ASP A 65 20.79 0.21 -9.48
CA ASP A 65 20.90 1.59 -9.96
C ASP A 65 22.12 2.30 -9.35
N ALA A 66 22.38 2.14 -8.05
CA ALA A 66 23.56 2.70 -7.39
C ALA A 66 24.87 2.18 -8.01
N ALA A 67 24.96 0.90 -8.38
CA ALA A 67 26.11 0.32 -9.06
C ALA A 67 26.26 0.86 -10.49
N ARG A 68 25.17 0.98 -11.24
CA ARG A 68 25.13 1.49 -12.61
C ARG A 68 25.54 2.96 -12.67
N ASP A 69 25.07 3.76 -11.74
CA ASP A 69 25.21 5.21 -11.71
C ASP A 69 26.41 5.70 -10.86
N ALA A 70 27.17 4.79 -10.27
CA ALA A 70 28.29 5.08 -9.36
C ALA A 70 29.30 6.09 -9.97
N GLY A 71 29.52 6.03 -11.29
CA GLY A 71 30.41 6.95 -12.02
C GLY A 71 30.04 8.43 -11.87
N GLN A 72 28.78 8.75 -11.65
CA GLN A 72 28.32 10.13 -11.41
C GLN A 72 28.86 10.72 -10.10
N PHE A 73 29.28 9.86 -9.18
CA PHE A 73 29.86 10.22 -7.88
C PHE A 73 31.36 9.99 -7.82
N GLY A 74 32.00 9.70 -8.97
CA GLY A 74 33.43 9.42 -9.07
C GLY A 74 33.83 8.00 -8.63
N VAL A 75 32.86 7.11 -8.35
CA VAL A 75 33.10 5.72 -7.96
C VAL A 75 33.11 4.85 -9.21
N ARG A 76 34.18 4.04 -9.38
CA ARG A 76 34.28 3.10 -10.50
C ARG A 76 33.64 1.77 -10.07
N ALA A 77 32.45 1.50 -10.59
CA ALA A 77 31.73 0.23 -10.43
C ALA A 77 31.20 -0.25 -11.78
N THR A 78 30.97 -1.53 -11.91
CA THR A 78 30.37 -2.14 -13.10
C THR A 78 29.27 -3.10 -12.66
N LEU A 79 28.05 -2.83 -13.10
CA LEU A 79 26.96 -3.80 -12.97
C LEU A 79 27.12 -4.86 -14.06
N THR A 80 27.47 -6.09 -13.70
CA THR A 80 27.71 -7.18 -14.65
C THR A 80 26.45 -8.01 -14.94
N GLY A 81 25.40 -7.86 -14.11
CA GLY A 81 24.12 -8.56 -14.26
C GLY A 81 23.34 -8.57 -12.97
N ILE A 82 22.13 -9.13 -13.04
CA ILE A 82 21.25 -9.38 -11.90
C ILE A 82 21.11 -10.88 -11.73
N ASP A 83 21.49 -11.39 -10.56
CA ASP A 83 21.28 -12.79 -10.14
C ASP A 83 19.89 -12.89 -9.47
N MET A 84 18.84 -13.10 -10.27
CA MET A 84 17.47 -13.19 -9.76
C MET A 84 17.26 -14.32 -8.73
N PRO A 85 17.83 -15.51 -8.87
CA PRO A 85 17.84 -16.51 -7.80
C PRO A 85 18.39 -15.98 -6.46
N ALA A 86 19.49 -15.21 -6.47
CA ALA A 86 20.04 -14.59 -5.26
C ALA A 86 19.13 -13.47 -4.72
N VAL A 87 18.50 -12.65 -5.58
CA VAL A 87 17.49 -11.65 -5.19
C VAL A 87 16.29 -12.34 -4.54
N THR A 88 15.83 -13.45 -5.10
CA THR A 88 14.75 -14.27 -4.54
C THR A 88 15.12 -14.80 -3.16
N ALA A 89 16.30 -15.39 -3.01
CA ALA A 89 16.78 -15.89 -1.71
C ALA A 89 16.89 -14.77 -0.65
N TYR A 90 17.34 -13.57 -1.03
CA TYR A 90 17.37 -12.38 -0.18
C TYR A 90 15.96 -12.01 0.29
N ARG A 91 15.00 -11.89 -0.62
CA ARG A 91 13.60 -11.58 -0.35
C ARG A 91 12.96 -12.63 0.57
N GLU A 92 13.09 -13.90 0.25
CA GLU A 92 12.53 -15.01 1.04
C GLU A 92 13.13 -15.09 2.44
N GLY A 93 14.42 -14.80 2.56
CA GLY A 93 15.09 -14.71 3.85
C GLY A 93 14.50 -13.60 4.76
N ILE A 94 14.05 -12.47 4.20
CA ILE A 94 13.38 -11.41 4.95
C ILE A 94 11.98 -11.86 5.37
N VAL A 95 11.18 -12.34 4.40
CA VAL A 95 9.81 -12.82 4.64
C VAL A 95 9.80 -13.91 5.71
N GLY A 96 10.70 -14.91 5.58
CA GLY A 96 10.79 -16.03 6.52
C GLY A 96 11.14 -15.58 7.94
N ARG A 97 12.05 -14.61 8.12
CA ARG A 97 12.38 -14.07 9.46
C ARG A 97 11.21 -13.36 10.08
N LEU A 98 10.51 -12.53 9.33
CA LEU A 98 9.34 -11.78 9.83
C LEU A 98 8.18 -12.71 10.13
N HIS A 99 7.91 -13.71 9.28
CA HIS A 99 6.88 -14.72 9.52
C HIS A 99 7.15 -15.52 10.79
N LYS A 100 8.39 -16.01 10.97
CA LYS A 100 8.79 -16.73 12.19
C LYS A 100 8.63 -15.85 13.45
N GLY A 101 8.98 -14.56 13.34
CA GLY A 101 8.77 -13.60 14.44
C GLY A 101 7.30 -13.45 14.80
N LEU A 102 6.42 -13.31 13.81
CA LEU A 102 4.98 -13.19 14.02
C LEU A 102 4.38 -14.49 14.60
N GLN A 103 4.77 -15.66 14.10
CA GLN A 103 4.39 -16.96 14.68
C GLN A 103 4.79 -17.06 16.15
N GLY A 104 5.99 -16.57 16.50
CA GLY A 104 6.45 -16.50 17.88
C GLY A 104 5.56 -15.62 18.77
N LEU A 105 5.12 -14.47 18.28
CA LEU A 105 4.18 -13.59 18.99
C LEU A 105 2.81 -14.25 19.22
N VAL A 106 2.25 -14.87 18.19
CA VAL A 106 0.97 -15.60 18.27
C VAL A 106 1.08 -16.75 19.27
N THR A 107 2.15 -17.54 19.22
CA THR A 107 2.37 -18.63 20.17
C THR A 107 2.51 -18.12 21.61
N ALA A 108 3.27 -17.05 21.82
CA ALA A 108 3.49 -16.47 23.14
C ALA A 108 2.21 -15.87 23.77
N SER A 109 1.29 -15.39 22.94
CA SER A 109 -0.02 -14.86 23.39
C SER A 109 -0.99 -15.93 23.86
N ARG A 110 -0.72 -17.21 23.60
CA ARG A 110 -1.56 -18.36 23.95
C ARG A 110 -2.98 -18.31 23.38
N MET A 111 -3.18 -17.57 22.28
CA MET A 111 -4.47 -17.59 21.58
C MET A 111 -4.69 -18.93 20.87
N ASP A 112 -5.94 -19.27 20.60
CA ASP A 112 -6.31 -20.44 19.82
C ASP A 112 -6.08 -20.13 18.32
N TYR A 113 -4.90 -20.47 17.79
CA TYR A 113 -4.59 -20.30 16.39
C TYR A 113 -5.10 -21.51 15.60
N VAL A 114 -5.97 -21.25 14.61
CA VAL A 114 -6.66 -22.28 13.83
C VAL A 114 -6.30 -22.10 12.35
N GLU A 115 -5.53 -23.04 11.83
CA GLU A 115 -5.23 -23.11 10.39
C GLU A 115 -6.41 -23.75 9.66
N GLY A 116 -6.95 -23.03 8.67
CA GLY A 116 -8.04 -23.52 7.83
C GLY A 116 -8.94 -22.42 7.29
N GLU A 117 -9.76 -22.79 6.31
CA GLU A 117 -10.73 -21.89 5.71
C GLU A 117 -11.93 -21.72 6.65
N GLY A 118 -12.06 -20.50 7.20
CA GLY A 118 -13.14 -20.13 8.09
C GLY A 118 -14.31 -19.49 7.34
N ARG A 119 -15.53 -19.76 7.82
CA ARG A 119 -16.77 -19.17 7.33
C ARG A 119 -17.61 -18.68 8.49
N LEU A 120 -18.18 -17.47 8.33
CA LEU A 120 -19.16 -16.95 9.27
C LEU A 120 -20.47 -17.71 9.10
N GLU A 121 -20.96 -18.35 10.15
CA GLU A 121 -22.23 -19.08 10.13
C GLU A 121 -23.38 -18.19 10.59
N ASP A 122 -23.14 -17.42 11.63
CA ASP A 122 -24.04 -16.40 12.19
C ASP A 122 -23.22 -15.26 12.83
N GLY A 123 -23.89 -14.30 13.49
CA GLY A 123 -23.23 -13.15 14.11
C GLY A 123 -22.22 -13.48 15.22
N THR A 124 -22.13 -14.71 15.67
CA THR A 124 -21.27 -15.14 16.79
C THR A 124 -20.35 -16.31 16.47
N THR A 125 -20.60 -17.03 15.38
CA THR A 125 -19.97 -18.33 15.12
C THR A 125 -19.18 -18.35 13.83
N VAL A 126 -17.90 -18.71 13.92
CA VAL A 126 -17.03 -19.02 12.77
C VAL A 126 -16.80 -20.53 12.73
N VAL A 127 -17.04 -21.14 11.58
CA VAL A 127 -16.85 -22.58 11.34
C VAL A 127 -15.58 -22.79 10.53
N VAL A 128 -14.74 -23.73 10.99
CA VAL A 128 -13.50 -24.15 10.31
C VAL A 128 -13.44 -25.67 10.30
N GLY A 129 -13.72 -26.30 9.17
CA GLY A 129 -13.88 -27.75 9.10
C GLY A 129 -14.93 -28.28 10.11
N ASP A 130 -14.50 -29.11 11.06
CA ASP A 130 -15.36 -29.67 12.11
C ASP A 130 -15.39 -28.83 13.41
N ARG A 131 -14.71 -27.69 13.43
CA ARG A 131 -14.67 -26.80 14.61
C ARG A 131 -15.68 -25.68 14.49
N ARG A 132 -16.33 -25.35 15.59
CA ARG A 132 -17.19 -24.17 15.76
C ARG A 132 -16.56 -23.25 16.81
N LEU A 133 -16.16 -22.06 16.39
CA LEU A 133 -15.55 -21.05 17.25
C LEU A 133 -16.61 -19.99 17.55
N VAL A 134 -17.11 -19.99 18.78
CA VAL A 134 -18.15 -19.04 19.21
C VAL A 134 -17.49 -17.85 19.90
N GLY A 135 -17.69 -16.65 19.37
CA GLY A 135 -17.17 -15.39 19.93
C GLY A 135 -18.29 -14.54 20.52
N ARG A 136 -17.99 -13.82 21.60
CA ARG A 136 -18.83 -12.68 21.99
C ARG A 136 -18.79 -11.60 20.93
N HIS A 137 -17.63 -11.47 20.26
CA HIS A 137 -17.39 -10.60 19.12
C HIS A 137 -16.69 -11.37 18.02
N VAL A 138 -17.03 -11.06 16.77
CA VAL A 138 -16.36 -11.59 15.57
C VAL A 138 -15.74 -10.44 14.79
N VAL A 139 -14.48 -10.59 14.39
CA VAL A 139 -13.76 -9.59 13.58
C VAL A 139 -13.42 -10.19 12.22
N LEU A 140 -14.02 -9.64 11.16
CA LEU A 140 -13.79 -10.02 9.78
C LEU A 140 -12.56 -9.28 9.24
N ALA A 141 -11.55 -10.02 8.79
CA ALA A 141 -10.25 -9.48 8.33
C ALA A 141 -9.65 -10.29 7.17
N THR A 142 -10.49 -10.79 6.27
CA THR A 142 -10.13 -11.76 5.21
C THR A 142 -9.34 -11.15 4.05
N GLY A 143 -9.13 -9.83 4.03
CA GLY A 143 -8.19 -9.17 3.14
C GLY A 143 -8.66 -9.04 1.70
N SER A 144 -7.71 -9.09 0.75
CA SER A 144 -7.97 -8.80 -0.65
C SER A 144 -7.23 -9.75 -1.60
N TYR A 145 -7.69 -9.82 -2.85
CA TYR A 145 -7.07 -10.55 -3.96
C TYR A 145 -6.70 -9.60 -5.11
N ALA A 146 -5.73 -9.98 -5.95
CA ALA A 146 -5.39 -9.23 -7.15
C ALA A 146 -6.53 -9.34 -8.17
N ARG A 147 -7.06 -8.20 -8.64
CA ARG A 147 -8.10 -8.15 -9.67
C ARG A 147 -7.52 -8.45 -11.04
N THR A 148 -8.38 -9.02 -11.88
CA THR A 148 -8.15 -9.15 -13.33
C THR A 148 -9.21 -8.37 -14.10
N LEU A 149 -9.10 -8.34 -15.42
CA LEU A 149 -10.13 -7.80 -16.30
C LEU A 149 -11.02 -8.92 -16.83
N PRO A 150 -12.28 -8.65 -17.15
CA PRO A 150 -13.16 -9.64 -17.78
C PRO A 150 -12.53 -10.22 -19.05
N GLY A 151 -12.47 -11.54 -19.15
CA GLY A 151 -11.87 -12.25 -20.28
C GLY A 151 -10.34 -12.31 -20.28
N LEU A 152 -9.65 -11.75 -19.28
CA LEU A 152 -8.21 -11.85 -19.11
C LEU A 152 -7.89 -12.98 -18.13
N GLU A 153 -7.34 -14.08 -18.63
CA GLU A 153 -6.92 -15.23 -17.85
C GLU A 153 -5.48 -15.04 -17.36
N ILE A 154 -5.24 -15.36 -16.09
CA ILE A 154 -3.90 -15.37 -15.48
C ILE A 154 -3.31 -16.75 -15.66
N GLY A 155 -2.08 -16.80 -16.16
CA GLY A 155 -1.33 -18.02 -16.40
C GLY A 155 -0.25 -17.81 -17.46
N GLY A 156 0.76 -18.69 -17.49
CA GLY A 156 1.86 -18.56 -18.42
C GLY A 156 2.61 -17.24 -18.27
N ARG A 157 2.57 -16.42 -19.33
CA ARG A 157 3.23 -15.11 -19.39
C ARG A 157 2.34 -13.95 -18.96
N VAL A 158 1.08 -14.21 -18.65
CA VAL A 158 0.12 -13.25 -18.09
C VAL A 158 0.04 -13.48 -16.60
N MET A 159 0.51 -12.55 -15.78
CA MET A 159 0.69 -12.73 -14.36
C MET A 159 0.22 -11.51 -13.55
N THR A 160 -0.17 -11.75 -12.32
CA THR A 160 -0.42 -10.68 -11.34
C THR A 160 0.87 -10.29 -10.60
N SER A 161 0.76 -9.38 -9.63
CA SER A 161 1.87 -9.06 -8.73
C SER A 161 2.34 -10.27 -7.92
N ASP A 162 1.46 -11.22 -7.62
CA ASP A 162 1.75 -12.37 -6.77
C ASP A 162 2.76 -13.31 -7.45
N GLU A 163 2.63 -13.51 -8.77
CA GLU A 163 3.58 -14.30 -9.56
C GLU A 163 4.82 -13.48 -9.93
N ALA A 164 4.65 -12.20 -10.29
CA ALA A 164 5.73 -11.34 -10.76
C ALA A 164 6.86 -11.13 -9.74
N ILE A 165 6.52 -11.07 -8.45
CA ILE A 165 7.55 -10.99 -7.40
C ILE A 165 8.40 -12.25 -7.28
N GLY A 166 7.98 -13.37 -7.88
CA GLY A 166 8.63 -14.67 -7.85
C GLY A 166 9.46 -15.00 -9.09
N LEU A 167 9.61 -14.08 -10.04
CA LEU A 167 10.38 -14.32 -11.26
C LEU A 167 11.83 -14.73 -10.95
N ASP A 168 12.32 -15.74 -11.65
CA ASP A 168 13.65 -16.29 -11.52
C ASP A 168 14.67 -15.68 -12.51
N HIS A 169 14.19 -14.82 -13.41
CA HIS A 169 14.99 -14.08 -14.38
C HIS A 169 14.39 -12.68 -14.61
N VAL A 170 15.18 -11.80 -15.19
CA VAL A 170 14.69 -10.48 -15.64
C VAL A 170 14.16 -10.64 -17.06
N PRO A 171 12.86 -10.38 -17.32
CA PRO A 171 12.34 -10.34 -18.68
C PRO A 171 12.97 -9.20 -19.48
N ASP A 172 13.20 -9.37 -20.78
CA ASP A 172 13.72 -8.30 -21.63
C ASP A 172 12.66 -7.18 -21.80
N ARG A 173 11.37 -7.56 -21.99
CA ARG A 173 10.26 -6.63 -22.25
C ARG A 173 9.06 -6.95 -21.35
N VAL A 174 8.58 -5.92 -20.66
CA VAL A 174 7.44 -6.02 -19.74
C VAL A 174 6.37 -5.00 -20.11
N VAL A 175 5.16 -5.47 -20.33
CA VAL A 175 3.98 -4.60 -20.35
C VAL A 175 3.30 -4.70 -18.99
N VAL A 176 3.10 -3.54 -18.34
CA VAL A 176 2.39 -3.42 -17.06
C VAL A 176 1.01 -2.83 -17.34
N LEU A 177 -0.02 -3.57 -17.04
CA LEU A 177 -1.41 -3.14 -17.16
C LEU A 177 -1.89 -2.61 -15.81
N GLY A 178 -2.05 -1.30 -15.73
CA GLY A 178 -2.39 -0.53 -14.53
C GLY A 178 -1.24 0.35 -14.03
N GLY A 179 -1.49 1.64 -13.96
CA GLY A 179 -0.55 2.68 -13.48
C GLY A 179 -0.79 3.10 -12.02
N GLY A 180 -1.44 2.24 -11.23
CA GLY A 180 -1.57 2.41 -9.78
C GLY A 180 -0.29 2.04 -9.03
N VAL A 181 -0.34 2.11 -7.68
CA VAL A 181 0.83 1.89 -6.80
C VAL A 181 1.60 0.62 -7.13
N ILE A 182 0.91 -0.53 -7.24
CA ILE A 182 1.55 -1.82 -7.52
C ILE A 182 2.24 -1.82 -8.89
N GLY A 183 1.53 -1.32 -9.91
CA GLY A 183 2.05 -1.28 -11.28
C GLY A 183 3.30 -0.41 -11.41
N VAL A 184 3.30 0.80 -10.84
CA VAL A 184 4.45 1.71 -10.92
C VAL A 184 5.65 1.23 -10.10
N GLU A 185 5.43 0.57 -8.96
CA GLU A 185 6.50 -0.03 -8.16
C GLU A 185 7.20 -1.17 -8.92
N LEU A 186 6.43 -2.13 -9.45
CA LEU A 186 7.00 -3.25 -10.20
C LEU A 186 7.62 -2.79 -11.52
N ALA A 187 7.01 -1.83 -12.23
CA ALA A 187 7.60 -1.20 -13.41
C ALA A 187 8.97 -0.56 -13.10
N SER A 188 9.05 0.15 -11.96
CA SER A 188 10.30 0.77 -11.49
C SER A 188 11.38 -0.27 -11.20
N ALA A 189 11.05 -1.36 -10.49
CA ALA A 189 11.99 -2.44 -10.18
C ALA A 189 12.48 -3.16 -11.44
N MET A 190 11.57 -3.56 -12.35
CA MET A 190 11.91 -4.24 -13.59
C MET A 190 12.81 -3.38 -14.48
N ARG A 191 12.51 -2.06 -14.55
CA ARG A 191 13.37 -1.11 -15.30
C ARG A 191 14.77 -1.02 -14.71
N SER A 192 14.90 -0.96 -13.39
CA SER A 192 16.19 -0.93 -12.70
C SER A 192 16.99 -2.21 -12.92
N PHE A 193 16.33 -3.36 -13.04
CA PHE A 193 16.97 -4.63 -13.37
C PHE A 193 17.38 -4.73 -14.85
N GLY A 194 16.87 -3.87 -15.73
CA GLY A 194 17.30 -3.79 -17.13
C GLY A 194 16.21 -4.03 -18.16
N ALA A 195 15.00 -4.37 -17.75
CA ALA A 195 13.88 -4.60 -18.66
C ALA A 195 13.49 -3.33 -19.44
N GLU A 196 13.01 -3.51 -20.66
CA GLU A 196 12.21 -2.50 -21.36
C GLU A 196 10.78 -2.55 -20.81
N VAL A 197 10.28 -1.43 -20.28
CA VAL A 197 9.00 -1.39 -19.58
C VAL A 197 8.04 -0.42 -20.24
N THR A 198 6.82 -0.89 -20.52
CA THR A 198 5.69 -0.07 -20.96
C THR A 198 4.55 -0.20 -19.95
N ILE A 199 4.10 0.92 -19.38
CA ILE A 199 2.90 0.97 -18.54
C ILE A 199 1.71 1.41 -19.39
N VAL A 200 0.62 0.64 -19.33
CA VAL A 200 -0.68 0.95 -19.94
C VAL A 200 -1.66 1.27 -18.82
N GLU A 201 -2.22 2.49 -18.85
CA GLU A 201 -3.15 2.96 -17.83
C GLU A 201 -4.43 3.51 -18.50
N ALA A 202 -5.59 3.03 -18.06
CA ALA A 202 -6.88 3.45 -18.60
C ALA A 202 -7.27 4.88 -18.17
N LEU A 203 -6.80 5.31 -17.00
CA LEU A 203 -7.01 6.67 -16.50
C LEU A 203 -6.02 7.65 -17.17
N PRO A 204 -6.31 8.96 -17.11
CA PRO A 204 -5.50 9.97 -17.82
C PRO A 204 -4.09 10.17 -17.26
N ARG A 205 -3.77 9.60 -16.08
CA ARG A 205 -2.48 9.76 -15.41
C ARG A 205 -2.12 8.57 -14.53
N LEU A 206 -0.83 8.36 -14.27
CA LEU A 206 -0.35 7.40 -13.27
C LEU A 206 -0.75 7.85 -11.86
N VAL A 207 -0.87 6.90 -10.93
CA VAL A 207 -1.24 7.12 -9.51
C VAL A 207 -2.38 8.13 -9.37
N ALA A 208 -3.45 7.91 -10.12
CA ALA A 208 -4.54 8.89 -10.33
C ALA A 208 -5.24 9.35 -9.04
N ALA A 209 -5.11 8.58 -7.95
CA ALA A 209 -5.60 8.95 -6.61
C ALA A 209 -4.74 10.00 -5.90
N GLU A 210 -3.53 10.27 -6.40
CA GLU A 210 -2.62 11.26 -5.84
C GLU A 210 -2.85 12.66 -6.44
N GLU A 211 -2.24 13.66 -5.84
CA GLU A 211 -2.24 15.04 -6.32
C GLU A 211 -1.78 15.09 -7.80
N PRO A 212 -2.45 15.83 -8.70
CA PRO A 212 -2.10 15.86 -10.12
C PRO A 212 -0.65 16.26 -10.40
N ALA A 213 -0.07 17.16 -9.60
CA ALA A 213 1.33 17.55 -9.70
C ALA A 213 2.27 16.36 -9.44
N VAL A 214 1.91 15.47 -8.53
CA VAL A 214 2.65 14.23 -8.23
C VAL A 214 2.67 13.31 -9.45
N SER A 215 1.51 13.03 -10.05
CA SER A 215 1.41 12.20 -11.26
C SER A 215 2.29 12.74 -12.38
N LYS A 216 2.22 14.05 -12.62
CA LYS A 216 3.05 14.74 -13.66
C LYS A 216 4.54 14.60 -13.40
N ALA A 217 4.97 14.75 -12.15
CA ALA A 217 6.38 14.60 -11.78
C ALA A 217 6.86 13.16 -11.94
N LEU A 218 6.07 12.18 -11.47
CA LEU A 218 6.37 10.76 -11.61
C LEU A 218 6.47 10.33 -13.07
N GLU A 219 5.51 10.70 -13.91
CA GLU A 219 5.55 10.39 -15.35
C GLU A 219 6.77 10.99 -16.04
N ARG A 220 7.15 12.23 -15.71
CA ARG A 220 8.37 12.87 -16.24
C ARG A 220 9.62 12.09 -15.82
N ALA A 221 9.69 11.66 -14.56
CA ALA A 221 10.81 10.88 -14.05
C ALA A 221 10.89 9.51 -14.73
N PHE A 222 9.76 8.82 -14.88
CA PHE A 222 9.68 7.52 -15.56
C PHE A 222 10.12 7.60 -17.01
N ARG A 223 9.66 8.60 -17.77
CA ARG A 223 10.12 8.81 -19.16
C ARG A 223 11.63 9.05 -19.22
N LYS A 224 12.20 9.83 -18.26
CA LYS A 224 13.64 10.04 -18.18
C LYS A 224 14.41 8.75 -17.89
N ARG A 225 13.84 7.85 -17.10
CA ARG A 225 14.40 6.51 -16.83
C ARG A 225 14.18 5.50 -17.99
N GLY A 226 13.47 5.90 -19.05
CA GLY A 226 13.19 5.05 -20.21
C GLY A 226 12.00 4.10 -20.00
N ILE A 227 11.08 4.39 -19.07
CA ILE A 227 9.80 3.72 -18.94
C ILE A 227 8.81 4.41 -19.88
N THR A 228 8.20 3.66 -20.78
CA THR A 228 7.13 4.15 -21.66
C THR A 228 5.82 4.21 -20.89
N VAL A 229 5.12 5.33 -20.95
CA VAL A 229 3.81 5.51 -20.29
C VAL A 229 2.75 5.79 -21.34
N ARG A 230 1.72 4.95 -21.36
CA ARG A 230 0.52 4.99 -22.22
C ARG A 230 -0.70 5.22 -21.34
N SER A 231 -0.92 6.44 -20.88
CA SER A 231 -2.11 6.83 -20.11
C SER A 231 -3.29 7.15 -21.02
N GLY A 232 -4.54 6.94 -20.53
CA GLY A 232 -5.77 7.08 -21.30
C GLY A 232 -6.01 5.97 -22.32
N MET A 233 -5.26 4.85 -22.23
CA MET A 233 -5.35 3.71 -23.15
C MET A 233 -5.91 2.50 -22.42
N ARG A 234 -6.90 1.83 -23.01
CA ARG A 234 -7.52 0.64 -22.44
C ARG A 234 -6.96 -0.64 -23.05
N PHE A 235 -6.87 -1.66 -22.22
CA PHE A 235 -6.62 -3.03 -22.67
C PHE A 235 -7.82 -3.55 -23.47
N ASP A 236 -7.56 -4.22 -24.58
CA ASP A 236 -8.57 -4.90 -25.41
C ASP A 236 -8.41 -6.42 -25.32
N ALA A 237 -7.22 -6.94 -25.64
CA ALA A 237 -6.96 -8.37 -25.63
C ALA A 237 -5.47 -8.67 -25.41
N VAL A 238 -5.19 -9.93 -25.05
CA VAL A 238 -3.83 -10.47 -25.06
C VAL A 238 -3.83 -11.82 -25.79
N LYS A 239 -2.75 -12.06 -26.51
CA LYS A 239 -2.43 -13.37 -27.10
C LYS A 239 -1.10 -13.83 -26.51
N ASP A 240 -1.09 -14.99 -25.88
CA ASP A 240 0.13 -15.67 -25.42
C ASP A 240 0.47 -16.77 -26.44
N ASP A 241 1.62 -16.65 -27.10
CA ASP A 241 2.10 -17.60 -28.10
C ASP A 241 3.09 -18.63 -27.48
N GLY A 242 3.29 -18.59 -26.15
CA GLY A 242 4.22 -19.43 -25.41
C GLY A 242 5.64 -18.84 -25.32
N ASP A 243 6.11 -18.14 -26.34
CA ASP A 243 7.41 -17.46 -26.34
C ASP A 243 7.33 -15.97 -26.01
N ALA A 244 6.18 -15.34 -26.33
CA ALA A 244 5.92 -13.93 -26.06
C ALA A 244 4.43 -13.69 -25.93
N VAL A 245 4.06 -12.52 -25.41
CA VAL A 245 2.68 -12.00 -25.41
C VAL A 245 2.56 -10.83 -26.37
N THR A 246 1.43 -10.76 -27.06
CA THR A 246 1.01 -9.59 -27.81
C THR A 246 -0.19 -8.96 -27.10
N VAL A 247 -0.01 -7.76 -26.57
CA VAL A 247 -1.04 -7.00 -25.86
C VAL A 247 -1.66 -6.00 -26.83
N ARG A 248 -2.96 -6.15 -27.11
CA ARG A 248 -3.72 -5.24 -27.95
C ARG A 248 -4.45 -4.23 -27.09
N LEU A 249 -4.38 -2.97 -27.51
CA LEU A 249 -5.05 -1.84 -26.88
C LEU A 249 -6.26 -1.39 -27.72
N ASP A 250 -7.17 -0.66 -27.08
CA ASP A 250 -8.23 0.03 -27.81
C ASP A 250 -7.61 0.99 -28.84
N GLY A 251 -8.20 1.03 -30.04
CA GLY A 251 -7.60 1.76 -31.16
C GLY A 251 -6.68 0.93 -32.05
N GLY A 252 -6.36 -0.31 -31.66
CA GLY A 252 -5.68 -1.30 -32.51
C GLY A 252 -4.15 -1.32 -32.36
N ASP A 253 -3.56 -0.51 -31.48
CA ASP A 253 -2.13 -0.59 -31.15
C ASP A 253 -1.79 -1.94 -30.51
N GLU A 254 -0.68 -2.55 -30.93
CA GLU A 254 -0.17 -3.81 -30.38
C GLU A 254 1.20 -3.61 -29.74
N LEU A 255 1.39 -4.21 -28.57
CA LEU A 255 2.63 -4.21 -27.81
C LEU A 255 3.12 -5.66 -27.64
N ALA A 256 4.30 -5.96 -28.16
CA ALA A 256 4.95 -7.25 -27.93
C ALA A 256 5.79 -7.21 -26.64
N ALA A 257 5.65 -8.21 -25.79
CA ALA A 257 6.39 -8.35 -24.56
C ALA A 257 6.67 -9.80 -24.22
N ASP A 258 7.59 -10.02 -23.26
CA ASP A 258 7.87 -11.36 -22.75
C ASP A 258 6.87 -11.74 -21.65
N ILE A 259 6.38 -10.74 -20.92
CA ILE A 259 5.32 -10.90 -19.92
C ILE A 259 4.34 -9.73 -19.95
N LEU A 260 3.07 -10.02 -19.59
CA LEU A 260 2.06 -9.04 -19.21
C LEU A 260 1.84 -9.10 -17.69
N LEU A 261 2.19 -8.03 -17.00
CA LEU A 261 1.92 -7.85 -15.58
C LEU A 261 0.59 -7.14 -15.37
N VAL A 262 -0.38 -7.81 -14.77
CA VAL A 262 -1.72 -7.30 -14.49
C VAL A 262 -1.77 -6.70 -13.09
N ALA A 263 -1.90 -5.37 -12.99
CA ALA A 263 -1.88 -4.60 -11.75
C ALA A 263 -3.06 -3.60 -11.69
N VAL A 264 -4.28 -4.08 -12.05
CA VAL A 264 -5.50 -3.27 -12.18
C VAL A 264 -6.26 -3.06 -10.86
N GLY A 265 -5.61 -3.30 -9.73
CA GLY A 265 -6.14 -3.08 -8.40
C GLY A 265 -6.43 -4.38 -7.63
N ARG A 266 -7.04 -4.23 -6.46
CA ARG A 266 -7.37 -5.35 -5.57
C ARG A 266 -8.86 -5.38 -5.27
N GLY A 267 -9.42 -6.58 -5.09
CA GLY A 267 -10.80 -6.82 -4.69
C GLY A 267 -10.87 -7.38 -3.26
N PRO A 268 -11.93 -7.08 -2.49
CA PRO A 268 -12.12 -7.63 -1.16
C PRO A 268 -12.46 -9.12 -1.21
N VAL A 269 -11.95 -9.91 -0.26
CA VAL A 269 -12.28 -11.33 -0.11
C VAL A 269 -13.47 -11.45 0.84
N THR A 270 -14.68 -11.47 0.27
CA THR A 270 -15.96 -11.53 1.01
C THR A 270 -16.90 -12.61 0.49
N ASP A 271 -16.71 -13.03 -0.76
CA ASP A 271 -17.57 -14.02 -1.40
C ASP A 271 -17.41 -15.42 -0.80
N GLY A 272 -18.53 -16.13 -0.62
CA GLY A 272 -18.55 -17.52 -0.15
C GLY A 272 -18.25 -17.71 1.34
N LEU A 273 -18.03 -16.62 2.09
CA LEU A 273 -17.63 -16.65 3.50
C LEU A 273 -18.79 -16.54 4.49
N GLY A 274 -20.03 -16.56 3.99
CA GLY A 274 -21.23 -16.55 4.83
C GLY A 274 -21.63 -15.16 5.37
N TYR A 275 -20.99 -14.10 4.91
CA TYR A 275 -21.21 -12.74 5.44
C TYR A 275 -22.65 -12.24 5.21
N ALA A 276 -23.12 -12.33 3.98
CA ALA A 276 -24.48 -11.90 3.64
C ALA A 276 -25.55 -12.78 4.33
N GLU A 277 -25.31 -14.10 4.41
CA GLU A 277 -26.19 -15.05 5.07
C GLU A 277 -26.28 -14.79 6.58
N ALA A 278 -25.20 -14.30 7.19
CA ALA A 278 -25.16 -13.90 8.60
C ALA A 278 -25.69 -12.46 8.84
N GLY A 279 -26.21 -11.79 7.81
CA GLY A 279 -26.83 -10.47 7.94
C GLY A 279 -25.84 -9.29 7.80
N VAL A 280 -24.57 -9.54 7.42
CA VAL A 280 -23.58 -8.50 7.18
C VAL A 280 -23.86 -7.84 5.83
N THR A 281 -24.03 -6.52 5.81
CA THR A 281 -24.29 -5.75 4.58
C THR A 281 -23.02 -5.63 3.74
N LEU A 282 -23.15 -5.95 2.44
CA LEU A 282 -22.10 -5.78 1.45
C LEU A 282 -22.52 -4.76 0.38
N GLU A 283 -21.60 -3.84 0.02
CA GLU A 283 -21.76 -2.90 -1.10
C GLU A 283 -20.55 -2.94 -2.02
N GLY A 284 -20.76 -3.23 -3.31
CA GLY A 284 -19.66 -3.39 -4.26
C GLY A 284 -18.64 -4.47 -3.88
N GLY A 285 -19.05 -5.46 -3.10
CA GLY A 285 -18.22 -6.52 -2.55
C GLY A 285 -17.54 -6.16 -1.23
N PHE A 286 -17.57 -4.92 -0.77
CA PHE A 286 -17.00 -4.50 0.51
C PHE A 286 -18.01 -4.61 1.65
N VAL A 287 -17.52 -4.91 2.85
CA VAL A 287 -18.32 -4.89 4.08
C VAL A 287 -18.60 -3.44 4.48
N VAL A 288 -19.88 -3.10 4.64
CA VAL A 288 -20.29 -1.77 5.14
C VAL A 288 -20.08 -1.71 6.65
N THR A 289 -19.38 -0.67 7.11
CA THR A 289 -19.13 -0.44 8.54
C THR A 289 -19.42 1.01 8.93
N ASP A 290 -19.69 1.22 10.20
CA ASP A 290 -19.64 2.55 10.80
C ASP A 290 -18.18 3.00 11.06
N GLU A 291 -18.01 4.21 11.62
CA GLU A 291 -16.69 4.76 12.00
C GLU A 291 -15.96 3.94 13.08
N ARG A 292 -16.68 3.09 13.83
CA ARG A 292 -16.13 2.18 14.82
C ARG A 292 -15.89 0.78 14.27
N CYS A 293 -15.85 0.63 12.96
CA CYS A 293 -15.67 -0.64 12.27
C CYS A 293 -16.77 -1.70 12.57
N ARG A 294 -17.94 -1.31 13.08
CA ARG A 294 -19.07 -2.19 13.36
C ARG A 294 -19.86 -2.42 12.08
N THR A 295 -20.24 -3.66 11.84
CA THR A 295 -21.11 -4.03 10.72
C THR A 295 -22.58 -3.85 11.06
N SER A 296 -23.47 -4.19 10.12
CA SER A 296 -24.92 -4.26 10.34
C SER A 296 -25.36 -5.39 11.28
N THR A 297 -24.47 -6.35 11.59
CA THR A 297 -24.74 -7.48 12.49
C THR A 297 -24.13 -7.18 13.85
N ASP A 298 -24.95 -7.26 14.91
CA ASP A 298 -24.51 -6.98 16.27
C ASP A 298 -23.35 -7.89 16.70
N GLY A 299 -22.33 -7.30 17.33
CA GLY A 299 -21.12 -8.00 17.76
C GLY A 299 -20.12 -8.33 16.63
N VAL A 300 -20.43 -8.00 15.38
CA VAL A 300 -19.55 -8.26 14.23
C VAL A 300 -18.86 -6.96 13.75
N TYR A 301 -17.55 -7.00 13.66
CA TYR A 301 -16.68 -5.93 13.16
C TYR A 301 -16.02 -6.35 11.85
N ALA A 302 -15.57 -5.38 11.05
CA ALA A 302 -14.77 -5.65 9.86
C ALA A 302 -13.62 -4.62 9.73
N VAL A 303 -12.43 -5.10 9.32
CA VAL A 303 -11.22 -4.28 9.23
C VAL A 303 -10.37 -4.63 8.01
N GLY A 304 -9.50 -3.71 7.60
CA GLY A 304 -8.54 -3.89 6.52
C GLY A 304 -9.16 -3.80 5.13
N ASP A 305 -8.66 -4.61 4.20
CA ASP A 305 -8.96 -4.48 2.77
C ASP A 305 -10.40 -4.87 2.38
N ILE A 306 -11.15 -5.47 3.30
CA ILE A 306 -12.57 -5.83 3.06
C ILE A 306 -13.55 -4.70 3.34
N VAL A 307 -13.09 -3.59 3.92
CA VAL A 307 -13.92 -2.38 4.14
C VAL A 307 -13.54 -1.28 3.17
N PRO A 308 -14.47 -0.37 2.78
CA PRO A 308 -14.16 0.72 1.87
C PRO A 308 -13.03 1.60 2.39
N GLY A 309 -12.27 2.23 1.47
CA GLY A 309 -11.14 3.10 1.77
C GLY A 309 -9.82 2.59 1.21
N HIS A 310 -8.70 3.08 1.75
CA HIS A 310 -7.37 2.70 1.28
C HIS A 310 -7.00 1.26 1.69
N GLN A 311 -6.67 0.41 0.71
CA GLN A 311 -6.18 -0.95 0.95
C GLN A 311 -4.68 -0.91 1.33
N LEU A 312 -4.40 -0.54 2.58
CA LEU A 312 -3.06 -0.32 3.13
C LEU A 312 -2.87 -1.13 4.42
N ALA A 313 -1.73 -1.82 4.53
CA ALA A 313 -1.44 -2.69 5.67
C ALA A 313 -1.48 -1.93 7.01
N HIS A 314 -0.91 -0.72 7.06
CA HIS A 314 -0.88 0.11 8.28
C HIS A 314 -2.26 0.67 8.67
N ARG A 315 -3.17 0.89 7.70
CA ARG A 315 -4.58 1.13 7.99
C ARG A 315 -5.20 -0.08 8.68
N GLY A 316 -4.97 -1.28 8.13
CA GLY A 316 -5.42 -2.52 8.75
C GLY A 316 -4.89 -2.70 10.17
N PHE A 317 -3.59 -2.43 10.42
CA PHE A 317 -3.02 -2.48 11.78
C PHE A 317 -3.75 -1.53 12.73
N ALA A 318 -3.93 -0.27 12.32
CA ALA A 318 -4.61 0.73 13.15
C ALA A 318 -6.05 0.35 13.45
N GLN A 319 -6.81 -0.11 12.44
CA GLN A 319 -8.19 -0.58 12.63
C GLN A 319 -8.26 -1.82 13.52
N GLY A 320 -7.34 -2.77 13.37
CA GLY A 320 -7.30 -3.98 14.20
C GLY A 320 -7.05 -3.65 15.67
N ILE A 321 -6.08 -2.79 15.97
CA ILE A 321 -5.80 -2.31 17.33
C ILE A 321 -7.02 -1.57 17.89
N PHE A 322 -7.59 -0.64 17.09
CA PHE A 322 -8.76 0.13 17.45
C PHE A 322 -9.95 -0.76 17.85
N VAL A 323 -10.27 -1.77 17.03
CA VAL A 323 -11.40 -2.70 17.30
C VAL A 323 -11.17 -3.49 18.57
N ALA A 324 -9.95 -4.00 18.81
CA ALA A 324 -9.64 -4.70 20.06
C ALA A 324 -9.83 -3.81 21.29
N GLU A 325 -9.45 -2.55 21.22
CA GLU A 325 -9.60 -1.56 22.27
C GLU A 325 -11.06 -1.12 22.46
N ASP A 326 -11.84 -1.02 21.37
CA ASP A 326 -13.28 -0.74 21.41
C ASP A 326 -14.04 -1.85 22.12
N ILE A 327 -13.76 -3.11 21.74
CA ILE A 327 -14.33 -4.31 22.39
C ILE A 327 -13.98 -4.37 23.88
N ALA A 328 -12.77 -3.99 24.27
CA ALA A 328 -12.33 -3.91 25.66
C ALA A 328 -12.96 -2.75 26.45
N GLY A 329 -13.74 -1.89 25.82
CA GLY A 329 -14.39 -0.74 26.45
C GLY A 329 -13.47 0.45 26.74
N LEU A 330 -12.30 0.53 26.09
CA LEU A 330 -11.34 1.63 26.27
C LEU A 330 -11.74 2.91 25.52
N ASN A 331 -12.78 2.85 24.68
CA ASN A 331 -13.31 3.95 23.91
C ASN A 331 -12.25 4.77 23.12
N PRO A 332 -11.41 4.10 22.29
CA PRO A 332 -10.41 4.80 21.49
C PRO A 332 -11.06 5.74 20.47
N ALA A 333 -10.29 6.74 20.00
CA ALA A 333 -10.70 7.57 18.87
C ALA A 333 -10.70 6.72 17.57
N PRO A 334 -11.71 6.87 16.69
CA PRO A 334 -11.74 6.19 15.41
C PRO A 334 -10.54 6.52 14.52
N VAL A 335 -10.19 5.59 13.64
CA VAL A 335 -9.15 5.80 12.63
C VAL A 335 -9.68 6.75 11.57
N VAL A 336 -9.04 7.92 11.44
CA VAL A 336 -9.44 8.96 10.47
C VAL A 336 -8.78 8.70 9.12
N GLU A 337 -9.58 8.40 8.10
CA GLU A 337 -9.09 8.01 6.77
C GLU A 337 -8.17 9.07 6.13
N SER A 338 -8.48 10.36 6.29
CA SER A 338 -7.68 11.45 5.73
C SER A 338 -6.30 11.61 6.36
N THR A 339 -6.06 11.03 7.54
CA THR A 339 -4.74 11.08 8.21
C THR A 339 -3.87 9.87 7.93
N ILE A 340 -4.33 8.92 7.10
CA ILE A 340 -3.57 7.72 6.75
C ILE A 340 -2.52 8.09 5.69
N PRO A 341 -1.23 7.92 5.97
CA PRO A 341 -0.18 8.21 4.99
C PRO A 341 -0.19 7.18 3.87
N ARG A 342 0.08 7.62 2.65
CA ARG A 342 0.24 6.79 1.47
C ARG A 342 1.66 6.93 0.95
N VAL A 343 2.29 5.80 0.62
CA VAL A 343 3.64 5.78 0.04
C VAL A 343 3.67 4.85 -1.16
N THR A 344 4.25 5.31 -2.25
CA THR A 344 4.61 4.51 -3.41
C THR A 344 6.13 4.49 -3.52
N TYR A 345 6.72 3.31 -3.40
CA TYR A 345 8.17 3.11 -3.24
C TYR A 345 8.92 2.94 -4.57
N CYS A 346 8.35 3.43 -5.67
CA CYS A 346 9.05 3.51 -6.94
C CYS A 346 10.17 4.57 -6.87
N ASP A 347 11.01 4.66 -7.90
CA ASP A 347 12.00 5.73 -8.01
C ASP A 347 11.58 6.73 -9.11
N PRO A 348 11.33 8.03 -8.76
CA PRO A 348 11.33 8.60 -7.41
C PRO A 348 10.15 8.11 -6.56
N GLU A 349 10.32 8.10 -5.24
CA GLU A 349 9.24 7.81 -4.30
C GLU A 349 8.15 8.89 -4.34
N VAL A 350 6.92 8.48 -4.04
CA VAL A 350 5.77 9.36 -3.83
C VAL A 350 5.26 9.13 -2.42
N ALA A 351 4.99 10.19 -1.68
CA ALA A 351 4.33 10.09 -0.38
C ALA A 351 3.32 11.23 -0.18
N SER A 352 2.20 10.90 0.45
CA SER A 352 1.15 11.87 0.70
C SER A 352 0.33 11.52 1.93
N VAL A 353 -0.24 12.53 2.53
CA VAL A 353 -1.25 12.44 3.60
C VAL A 353 -2.19 13.63 3.49
N GLY A 354 -3.45 13.42 3.85
CA GLY A 354 -4.46 14.48 3.81
C GLY A 354 -5.12 14.65 2.43
N LEU A 355 -5.73 15.81 2.26
CA LEU A 355 -6.52 16.17 1.10
C LEU A 355 -5.64 16.66 -0.05
N THR A 356 -5.98 16.29 -1.29
CA THR A 356 -5.45 16.96 -2.48
C THR A 356 -5.96 18.41 -2.53
N GLU A 357 -5.32 19.27 -3.32
CA GLU A 357 -5.81 20.63 -3.53
C GLU A 357 -7.25 20.64 -4.05
N GLU A 358 -7.59 19.73 -4.98
CA GLU A 358 -8.96 19.61 -5.52
C GLU A 358 -9.97 19.25 -4.42
N GLN A 359 -9.65 18.28 -3.57
CA GLN A 359 -10.51 17.87 -2.45
C GLN A 359 -10.65 18.99 -1.40
N ALA A 360 -9.55 19.68 -1.09
CA ALA A 360 -9.56 20.79 -0.17
C ALA A 360 -10.41 21.95 -0.71
N ARG A 361 -10.27 22.28 -2.00
CA ARG A 361 -11.12 23.31 -2.63
C ARG A 361 -12.60 22.90 -2.71
N ALA A 362 -12.89 21.63 -2.92
CA ALA A 362 -14.27 21.14 -2.88
C ALA A 362 -14.91 21.29 -1.49
N ALA A 363 -14.10 21.14 -0.43
CA ALA A 363 -14.57 21.27 0.96
C ALA A 363 -14.58 22.71 1.49
N HIS A 364 -13.61 23.56 1.07
CA HIS A 364 -13.36 24.89 1.66
C HIS A 364 -13.37 26.04 0.64
N GLY A 365 -13.67 25.78 -0.64
CA GLY A 365 -13.78 26.81 -1.69
C GLY A 365 -12.45 27.56 -1.91
N ASP A 366 -12.56 28.89 -2.00
CA ASP A 366 -11.41 29.79 -2.23
C ASP A 366 -10.52 30.01 -0.99
N GLU A 367 -10.93 29.48 0.17
CA GLU A 367 -10.16 29.56 1.42
C GLU A 367 -8.98 28.55 1.44
N VAL A 368 -8.57 28.02 0.30
CA VAL A 368 -7.43 27.10 0.17
C VAL A 368 -6.20 27.82 -0.35
N GLN A 369 -5.08 27.65 0.37
CA GLN A 369 -3.76 28.12 -0.02
C GLN A 369 -2.81 26.92 -0.22
N THR A 370 -1.94 27.04 -1.22
CA THR A 370 -0.93 25.99 -1.50
C THR A 370 0.44 26.60 -1.70
N VAL A 371 1.46 25.82 -1.37
CA VAL A 371 2.88 26.12 -1.66
C VAL A 371 3.51 24.84 -2.21
N GLU A 372 4.36 24.98 -3.20
CA GLU A 372 5.22 23.93 -3.71
C GLU A 372 6.69 24.33 -3.51
N TYR A 373 7.43 23.59 -2.71
CA TYR A 373 8.86 23.74 -2.53
C TYR A 373 9.58 22.74 -3.43
N ASN A 374 10.39 23.24 -4.36
CA ASN A 374 11.17 22.42 -5.29
C ASN A 374 12.45 21.89 -4.60
N LEU A 375 12.68 20.58 -4.66
CA LEU A 375 13.88 19.94 -4.08
C LEU A 375 15.20 20.39 -4.74
N GLY A 376 15.15 21.09 -5.86
CA GLY A 376 16.31 21.76 -6.45
C GLY A 376 16.98 22.78 -5.51
N GLY A 377 16.23 23.35 -4.56
CA GLY A 377 16.75 24.23 -3.50
C GLY A 377 17.29 23.50 -2.26
N ASN A 378 17.11 22.19 -2.16
CA ASN A 378 17.51 21.40 -1.00
C ASN A 378 18.92 20.83 -1.17
N GLY A 379 19.83 21.13 -0.24
CA GLY A 379 21.24 20.71 -0.29
C GLY A 379 21.43 19.19 -0.34
N LYS A 380 20.63 18.44 0.41
CA LYS A 380 20.68 16.96 0.41
C LYS A 380 20.23 16.39 -0.93
N SER A 381 19.20 16.97 -1.56
CA SER A 381 18.74 16.58 -2.90
C SER A 381 19.82 16.80 -3.94
N GLN A 382 20.60 17.90 -3.84
CA GLN A 382 21.75 18.14 -4.71
C GLN A 382 22.84 17.09 -4.53
N ILE A 383 23.15 16.72 -3.27
CA ILE A 383 24.12 15.64 -2.94
C ILE A 383 23.67 14.32 -3.54
N LEU A 384 22.39 13.99 -3.43
CA LEU A 384 21.81 12.73 -3.93
C LEU A 384 21.53 12.77 -5.45
N ARG A 385 21.68 13.95 -6.11
CA ARG A 385 21.33 14.17 -7.52
C ARG A 385 19.89 13.79 -7.84
N THR A 386 18.98 14.04 -6.91
CA THR A 386 17.54 13.78 -7.04
C THR A 386 16.77 15.06 -7.30
N ALA A 387 15.57 14.91 -7.84
CA ALA A 387 14.63 16.00 -8.10
C ALA A 387 13.26 15.64 -7.52
N GLY A 388 12.42 16.63 -7.32
CA GLY A 388 11.08 16.46 -6.81
C GLY A 388 10.57 17.74 -6.15
N PHE A 389 9.55 17.59 -5.32
CA PHE A 389 8.95 18.71 -4.60
C PHE A 389 8.23 18.24 -3.32
N VAL A 390 7.94 19.20 -2.45
CA VAL A 390 7.00 19.13 -1.36
C VAL A 390 5.88 20.13 -1.62
N LYS A 391 4.63 19.67 -1.75
CA LYS A 391 3.45 20.53 -1.87
C LYS A 391 2.64 20.47 -0.59
N LEU A 392 2.33 21.63 -0.02
CA LEU A 392 1.44 21.80 1.12
C LEU A 392 0.11 22.38 0.67
N VAL A 393 -0.95 21.91 1.29
CA VAL A 393 -2.33 22.41 1.13
C VAL A 393 -2.83 22.80 2.51
N ARG A 394 -3.26 24.06 2.70
CA ARG A 394 -3.87 24.51 3.95
C ARG A 394 -5.19 25.25 3.72
N VAL A 395 -6.04 25.29 4.72
CA VAL A 395 -7.13 26.27 4.81
C VAL A 395 -6.51 27.61 5.19
N LYS A 396 -6.99 28.70 4.59
CA LYS A 396 -6.47 30.04 4.84
C LYS A 396 -6.55 30.38 6.34
N ASP A 397 -5.44 30.81 6.90
CA ASP A 397 -5.30 31.09 8.33
C ASP A 397 -5.64 29.90 9.25
N GLY A 398 -5.73 28.68 8.67
CA GLY A 398 -6.05 27.44 9.32
C GLY A 398 -4.93 26.39 9.22
N PRO A 399 -5.24 25.13 9.57
CA PRO A 399 -4.26 24.04 9.58
C PRO A 399 -3.85 23.61 8.19
N VAL A 400 -2.71 22.90 8.11
CA VAL A 400 -2.31 22.13 6.94
C VAL A 400 -3.18 20.88 6.84
N VAL A 401 -3.92 20.75 5.74
CA VAL A 401 -4.87 19.66 5.50
C VAL A 401 -4.37 18.64 4.48
N GLY A 402 -3.25 18.91 3.83
CA GLY A 402 -2.65 17.98 2.88
C GLY A 402 -1.16 18.24 2.66
N VAL A 403 -0.40 17.15 2.53
CA VAL A 403 1.03 17.14 2.21
C VAL A 403 1.27 16.11 1.12
N HIS A 404 1.87 16.53 0.01
CA HIS A 404 2.14 15.69 -1.16
C HIS A 404 3.59 15.85 -1.61
N MET A 405 4.31 14.75 -1.75
CA MET A 405 5.75 14.76 -1.94
C MET A 405 6.17 13.80 -3.04
N VAL A 406 7.19 14.20 -3.81
CA VAL A 406 7.88 13.34 -4.78
C VAL A 406 9.38 13.54 -4.64
N GLY A 407 10.15 12.47 -4.58
CA GLY A 407 11.61 12.56 -4.51
C GLY A 407 12.25 11.33 -3.91
N SER A 408 13.55 11.39 -3.68
CA SER A 408 14.27 10.31 -3.00
C SER A 408 14.05 10.36 -1.48
N ARG A 409 13.82 9.21 -0.85
CA ARG A 409 13.62 9.04 0.60
C ARG A 409 12.42 9.82 1.16
N ILE A 410 11.44 10.07 0.33
CA ILE A 410 10.22 10.80 0.72
C ILE A 410 9.33 9.93 1.59
N GLY A 411 9.34 8.62 1.37
CA GLY A 411 8.58 7.66 2.20
C GLY A 411 8.91 7.73 3.68
N GLU A 412 10.17 8.00 4.03
CA GLU A 412 10.60 8.13 5.44
C GLU A 412 10.16 9.45 6.08
N GLN A 413 9.83 10.47 5.27
CA GLN A 413 9.41 11.80 5.75
C GLN A 413 7.91 11.88 6.01
N VAL A 414 7.13 10.95 5.49
CA VAL A 414 5.67 10.99 5.58
C VAL A 414 5.17 10.91 7.03
N GLY A 415 5.97 10.37 7.95
CA GLY A 415 5.66 10.33 9.38
C GLY A 415 5.52 11.74 9.99
N GLU A 416 6.40 12.68 9.63
CA GLU A 416 6.26 14.08 10.07
C GLU A 416 5.03 14.71 9.40
N ALA A 417 4.84 14.50 8.11
CA ALA A 417 3.66 15.00 7.40
C ALA A 417 2.34 14.47 8.02
N GLN A 418 2.33 13.21 8.49
CA GLN A 418 1.18 12.63 9.19
C GLN A 418 0.90 13.35 10.53
N LEU A 419 1.94 13.66 11.30
CA LEU A 419 1.77 14.42 12.55
C LEU A 419 1.22 15.82 12.27
N VAL A 420 1.72 16.49 11.24
CA VAL A 420 1.25 17.83 10.84
C VAL A 420 -0.25 17.80 10.51
N VAL A 421 -0.69 16.88 9.65
CA VAL A 421 -2.10 16.77 9.27
C VAL A 421 -2.96 16.23 10.41
N GLY A 422 -2.47 15.18 11.12
CA GLY A 422 -3.24 14.51 12.16
C GLY A 422 -3.44 15.35 13.43
N TRP A 423 -2.54 16.29 13.70
CA TRP A 423 -2.65 17.23 14.81
C TRP A 423 -3.18 18.60 14.41
N GLU A 424 -3.61 18.73 13.16
CA GLU A 424 -4.14 20.00 12.63
C GLU A 424 -3.16 21.17 12.83
N ALA A 425 -1.84 20.88 12.60
CA ALA A 425 -0.80 21.89 12.81
C ALA A 425 -0.91 23.02 11.77
N HIS A 426 -0.67 24.24 12.22
CA HIS A 426 -0.54 25.39 11.33
C HIS A 426 0.86 25.43 10.71
N ALA A 427 0.98 26.09 9.55
CA ALA A 427 2.29 26.23 8.90
C ALA A 427 3.31 26.91 9.82
N GLU A 428 2.88 27.84 10.63
CA GLU A 428 3.68 28.63 11.59
C GLU A 428 4.27 27.75 12.71
N ASP A 429 3.56 26.69 13.14
CA ASP A 429 4.02 25.75 14.16
C ASP A 429 5.24 24.98 13.67
N VAL A 430 5.18 24.46 12.45
CA VAL A 430 6.26 23.69 11.83
C VAL A 430 7.42 24.60 11.38
N ALA A 431 7.11 25.80 10.84
CA ALA A 431 8.11 26.80 10.48
C ALA A 431 9.00 27.27 11.65
N GLY A 432 8.51 27.07 12.90
CA GLY A 432 9.27 27.35 14.12
C GLY A 432 10.24 26.24 14.54
N LEU A 433 10.16 25.05 13.92
CA LEU A 433 11.00 23.90 14.26
C LEU A 433 12.35 23.94 13.55
N VAL A 434 13.34 23.29 14.15
CA VAL A 434 14.70 23.22 13.60
C VAL A 434 14.87 21.86 12.92
N HIS A 435 14.98 21.87 11.60
CA HIS A 435 15.30 20.68 10.81
C HIS A 435 16.83 20.53 10.69
N ALA A 436 17.30 19.29 10.79
CA ALA A 436 18.73 19.01 10.69
C ALA A 436 19.27 19.25 9.27
N HIS A 437 20.43 19.94 9.17
CA HIS A 437 21.09 20.25 7.89
C HIS A 437 22.37 19.40 7.70
N PRO A 438 22.63 18.82 6.49
CA PRO A 438 21.73 18.72 5.33
C PRO A 438 20.91 17.43 5.33
N THR A 439 19.60 17.54 5.25
CA THR A 439 18.68 16.39 5.16
C THR A 439 17.61 16.58 4.08
N GLN A 440 16.97 15.49 3.65
CA GLN A 440 15.79 15.59 2.80
C GLN A 440 14.60 16.19 3.58
N ASN A 441 14.58 16.00 4.89
CA ASN A 441 13.50 16.47 5.76
C ASN A 441 13.40 18.00 5.86
N GLU A 442 14.51 18.72 5.64
CA GLU A 442 14.50 20.19 5.54
C GLU A 442 13.50 20.70 4.51
N ALA A 443 13.16 19.90 3.47
CA ALA A 443 12.20 20.28 2.46
C ALA A 443 10.79 20.50 3.02
N LEU A 444 10.40 19.75 4.05
CA LEU A 444 9.14 20.00 4.79
C LEU A 444 9.21 21.34 5.54
N GLY A 445 10.30 21.59 6.27
CA GLY A 445 10.50 22.85 6.97
C GLY A 445 10.48 24.06 6.03
N GLU A 446 11.19 23.98 4.89
CA GLU A 446 11.22 25.04 3.87
C GLU A 446 9.84 25.30 3.25
N ALA A 447 9.07 24.23 2.97
CA ALA A 447 7.72 24.37 2.47
C ALA A 447 6.81 25.07 3.50
N HIS A 448 6.93 24.74 4.80
CA HIS A 448 6.19 25.40 5.87
C HIS A 448 6.64 26.84 6.08
N LEU A 449 7.95 27.12 6.02
CA LEU A 449 8.46 28.50 6.06
C LEU A 449 7.88 29.34 4.92
N ALA A 450 7.85 28.78 3.71
CA ALA A 450 7.26 29.48 2.55
C ALA A 450 5.75 29.72 2.74
N LEU A 451 5.01 28.71 3.22
CA LEU A 451 3.57 28.82 3.48
C LEU A 451 3.25 29.82 4.60
N ALA A 452 4.14 29.95 5.60
CA ALA A 452 4.07 30.94 6.69
C ALA A 452 4.55 32.35 6.27
N GLY A 453 4.86 32.57 4.98
CA GLY A 453 5.31 33.87 4.47
C GLY A 453 6.76 34.23 4.81
N LYS A 454 7.59 33.26 5.19
CA LYS A 454 9.00 33.41 5.59
C LYS A 454 9.95 32.54 4.76
N PRO A 455 9.86 32.51 3.40
CA PRO A 455 10.69 31.64 2.58
C PRO A 455 12.17 31.92 2.81
N LEU A 456 13.00 30.87 2.97
CA LEU A 456 14.45 30.99 3.09
C LEU A 456 15.15 30.61 1.77
N HIS A 457 14.90 29.42 1.27
CA HIS A 457 15.49 28.89 0.04
C HIS A 457 14.44 28.61 -1.06
N ALA A 458 13.25 29.17 -0.94
CA ALA A 458 12.20 29.11 -1.94
C ALA A 458 12.13 30.45 -2.70
N HIS A 459 11.88 30.40 -4.00
CA HIS A 459 11.51 31.59 -4.79
C HIS A 459 9.99 31.76 -4.73
N ASN A 460 9.55 33.00 -4.47
CA ASN A 460 8.14 33.39 -4.55
C ASN A 460 7.66 33.38 -6.00
#